data_8d29f4a4853cb0f33d0c2297a2f2c2b4
#
_entry.id   8d29f4a4853cb0f33d0c2297a2f2c2b4
#
_cell.length_a   1.000
_cell.length_b   1.000
_cell.length_c   1.000
_cell.angle_alpha   90.00
_cell.angle_beta   90.00
_cell.angle_gamma   90.00
#
_symmetry.space_group_name_H-M   'P 1'
#
loop_
_entity.id
_entity.type
_entity.pdbx_description
1 polymer ?
#
loop_
_entity_poly.entity_id
_entity_poly.type
_entity_poly.pdbx_seq_one_letter_code
_entity_poly.pdbx_strand_id
1 'polypeptide(L)'
;MLRGILPLALSLCLGAATVPAALAQATAPGITQEEARAIAVDAYLYFYPIMSMDLTRKQFTNVEPGKEAFKGPMNTLVNIQEYPPADFKGVVRPNFDTLYSSSWLDMTREPVVISVPDTDGRYYLLPMLDMWTDVFASPGWRTTGTKAGTFLITPPGWRPDLRERFAEEFRLPKDTQRIEAPTPYAWVIGRTKTDGPADYAAVNKIQAGYKVSPLSEFGKTPKPVEVKIDPSVDMKTPPKTQVDTMTAGVYFAHAPELLKLHPPHLTDQPIIAQMKRIGIEPGKSFDIGRIDPVVQRAMETAPQDAQKLMAWKVPTLARVANGWGMNTDTMGVYGNYYLKRAIIAQQGLGANVVEDAIYPLNIADESGKPLDGANKYTITFEKGATP
;
A
#
# COMPACT_ATOMS: atom_id res chain seq x y z
N MET A 1 30.49 70.52 53.45
CA MET A 1 29.90 70.09 52.19
C MET A 1 30.64 68.85 51.75
N LEU A 2 30.15 67.70 52.14
CA LEU A 2 30.74 66.41 51.76
C LEU A 2 29.80 65.73 50.70
N ARG A 3 30.38 65.47 49.57
CA ARG A 3 29.75 64.67 48.52
C ARG A 3 30.16 63.18 48.68
N GLY A 4 29.15 62.34 49.03
CA GLY A 4 29.36 60.89 49.07
C GLY A 4 29.32 60.27 47.67
N ILE A 5 30.28 59.41 47.43
CA ILE A 5 30.34 58.57 46.21
C ILE A 5 29.77 57.21 46.56
N LEU A 6 28.70 56.80 45.86
CA LEU A 6 28.11 55.45 45.94
C LEU A 6 28.85 54.55 44.94
N PRO A 7 29.24 53.32 45.28
CA PRO A 7 29.73 52.37 44.32
C PRO A 7 28.62 51.61 43.63
N LEU A 8 28.67 51.54 42.30
CA LEU A 8 27.78 50.80 41.45
C LEU A 8 28.20 49.31 41.48
N ALA A 9 27.39 48.47 42.10
CA ALA A 9 27.57 47.01 42.05
C ALA A 9 27.02 46.44 40.74
N LEU A 10 27.85 45.92 39.87
CA LEU A 10 27.49 45.25 38.64
C LEU A 10 27.16 43.78 38.96
N SER A 11 25.87 43.42 39.03
CA SER A 11 25.42 42.03 39.15
C SER A 11 25.48 41.36 37.79
N LEU A 12 26.43 40.44 37.61
CA LEU A 12 26.45 39.50 36.48
C LEU A 12 25.38 38.41 36.71
N CYS A 13 24.25 38.52 36.04
CA CYS A 13 23.32 37.39 35.92
C CYS A 13 23.86 36.38 34.92
N LEU A 14 24.48 35.28 35.39
CA LEU A 14 24.69 34.10 34.58
C LEU A 14 23.30 33.47 34.28
N GLY A 15 22.76 33.72 33.10
CA GLY A 15 21.64 32.99 32.56
C GLY A 15 22.06 31.57 32.26
N ALA A 16 21.73 30.60 33.12
CA ALA A 16 21.81 29.18 32.80
C ALA A 16 20.74 28.92 31.74
N ALA A 17 21.17 28.76 30.49
CA ALA A 17 20.32 28.23 29.42
C ALA A 17 19.98 26.80 29.79
N THR A 18 18.79 26.58 30.32
CA THR A 18 18.21 25.23 30.48
C THR A 18 17.91 24.72 29.09
N VAL A 19 18.80 23.86 28.57
CA VAL A 19 18.46 23.00 27.42
C VAL A 19 17.23 22.19 27.83
N PRO A 20 16.10 22.27 27.09
CA PRO A 20 14.96 21.45 27.43
C PRO A 20 15.39 19.98 27.34
N ALA A 21 15.35 19.26 28.46
CA ALA A 21 15.51 17.81 28.46
C ALA A 21 14.46 17.25 27.53
N ALA A 22 14.88 16.70 26.41
CA ALA A 22 13.98 16.04 25.49
C ALA A 22 13.28 14.91 26.27
N LEU A 23 11.97 15.04 26.46
CA LEU A 23 11.18 14.06 27.18
C LEU A 23 11.37 12.69 26.51
N ALA A 24 11.77 11.69 27.29
CA ALA A 24 11.82 10.31 26.85
C ALA A 24 10.42 9.86 26.44
N GLN A 25 10.33 9.08 25.39
CA GLN A 25 9.03 8.49 24.97
C GLN A 25 8.55 7.55 26.07
N ALA A 26 7.30 7.75 26.50
CA ALA A 26 6.75 6.97 27.60
C ALA A 26 6.49 5.52 27.16
N THR A 27 7.10 4.58 27.87
CA THR A 27 6.78 3.14 27.80
C THR A 27 5.96 2.73 29.03
N ALA A 28 5.28 1.58 28.95
CA ALA A 28 4.51 1.08 30.08
C ALA A 28 5.43 0.74 31.26
N PRO A 29 5.17 1.23 32.47
CA PRO A 29 5.95 0.87 33.65
C PRO A 29 5.93 -0.66 33.87
N GLY A 30 7.12 -1.26 34.11
CA GLY A 30 7.24 -2.68 34.41
C GLY A 30 7.04 -3.64 33.25
N ILE A 31 7.07 -3.15 31.99
CA ILE A 31 7.04 -4.05 30.82
C ILE A 31 8.30 -4.93 30.79
N THR A 32 8.10 -6.24 30.60
CA THR A 32 9.23 -7.18 30.46
C THR A 32 9.84 -7.13 29.05
N GLN A 33 11.08 -7.57 28.92
CA GLN A 33 11.73 -7.66 27.61
C GLN A 33 10.99 -8.61 26.65
N GLU A 34 10.48 -9.72 27.17
CA GLU A 34 9.72 -10.70 26.38
C GLU A 34 8.41 -10.09 25.87
N GLU A 35 7.67 -9.42 26.73
CA GLU A 35 6.43 -8.74 26.36
C GLU A 35 6.69 -7.60 25.35
N ALA A 36 7.72 -6.80 25.59
CA ALA A 36 8.12 -5.75 24.64
C ALA A 36 8.51 -6.32 23.27
N ARG A 37 9.20 -7.48 23.24
CA ARG A 37 9.57 -8.19 22.02
C ARG A 37 8.35 -8.70 21.25
N ALA A 38 7.40 -9.31 21.94
CA ALA A 38 6.16 -9.78 21.33
C ALA A 38 5.40 -8.62 20.66
N ILE A 39 5.21 -7.50 21.39
CA ILE A 39 4.56 -6.31 20.86
C ILE A 39 5.34 -5.72 19.67
N ALA A 40 6.67 -5.68 19.72
CA ALA A 40 7.49 -5.15 18.65
C ALA A 40 7.43 -6.02 17.38
N VAL A 41 7.36 -7.34 17.51
CA VAL A 41 7.13 -8.27 16.38
C VAL A 41 5.75 -8.01 15.76
N ASP A 42 4.71 -7.89 16.57
CA ASP A 42 3.36 -7.59 16.10
C ASP A 42 3.29 -6.21 15.42
N ALA A 43 3.99 -5.21 15.97
CA ALA A 43 4.09 -3.89 15.36
C ALA A 43 4.81 -3.92 14.01
N TYR A 44 5.89 -4.69 13.87
CA TYR A 44 6.56 -4.88 12.58
C TYR A 44 5.60 -5.50 11.55
N LEU A 45 4.89 -6.56 11.90
CA LEU A 45 3.93 -7.21 11.02
C LEU A 45 2.78 -6.27 10.64
N TYR A 46 2.30 -5.50 11.61
CA TYR A 46 1.24 -4.52 11.39
C TYR A 46 1.64 -3.44 10.38
N PHE A 47 2.85 -2.90 10.52
CA PHE A 47 3.35 -1.84 9.64
C PHE A 47 3.90 -2.34 8.29
N TYR A 48 4.18 -3.63 8.15
CA TYR A 48 4.81 -4.16 6.93
C TYR A 48 4.07 -3.80 5.64
N PRO A 49 2.73 -3.89 5.57
CA PRO A 49 1.97 -3.52 4.37
C PRO A 49 2.10 -2.04 4.01
N ILE A 50 1.93 -1.13 4.97
CA ILE A 50 2.00 0.32 4.69
C ILE A 50 3.42 0.75 4.31
N MET A 51 4.45 0.13 4.88
CA MET A 51 5.85 0.35 4.49
C MET A 51 6.09 -0.10 3.04
N SER A 52 5.58 -1.28 2.68
CA SER A 52 5.67 -1.82 1.31
C SER A 52 4.94 -0.93 0.32
N MET A 53 3.74 -0.44 0.67
CA MET A 53 2.95 0.47 -0.16
C MET A 53 3.65 1.82 -0.35
N ASP A 54 4.20 2.42 0.71
CA ASP A 54 4.86 3.73 0.63
C ASP A 54 6.11 3.67 -0.26
N LEU A 55 6.96 2.67 -0.09
CA LEU A 55 8.17 2.52 -0.92
C LEU A 55 7.82 2.17 -2.36
N THR A 56 6.82 1.33 -2.59
CA THR A 56 6.34 1.02 -3.94
C THR A 56 5.78 2.27 -4.60
N ARG A 57 4.92 3.02 -3.91
CA ARG A 57 4.39 4.30 -4.39
C ARG A 57 5.51 5.26 -4.77
N LYS A 58 6.47 5.48 -3.87
CA LYS A 58 7.62 6.37 -4.12
C LYS A 58 8.36 5.99 -5.39
N GLN A 59 8.70 4.72 -5.58
CA GLN A 59 9.39 4.27 -6.80
C GLN A 59 8.50 4.35 -8.05
N PHE A 60 7.20 4.04 -7.91
CA PHE A 60 6.30 4.01 -9.07
C PHE A 60 5.92 5.40 -9.56
N THR A 61 5.93 6.40 -8.66
CA THR A 61 5.50 7.76 -9.00
C THR A 61 6.65 8.74 -9.19
N ASN A 62 7.88 8.36 -8.88
CA ASN A 62 9.09 9.18 -9.05
C ASN A 62 9.69 9.03 -10.46
N VAL A 63 8.85 9.10 -11.47
CA VAL A 63 9.21 8.95 -12.88
C VAL A 63 8.46 9.96 -13.74
N GLU A 64 9.06 10.33 -14.86
CA GLU A 64 8.36 11.12 -15.89
C GLU A 64 7.29 10.27 -16.59
N PRO A 65 6.17 10.86 -17.02
CA PRO A 65 5.11 10.14 -17.73
C PRO A 65 5.63 9.37 -18.94
N GLY A 66 5.23 8.10 -19.06
CA GLY A 66 5.52 7.26 -20.23
C GLY A 66 6.96 6.77 -20.36
N LYS A 67 7.83 6.96 -19.35
CA LYS A 67 9.24 6.51 -19.41
C LYS A 67 9.41 5.07 -18.99
N GLU A 68 8.61 4.57 -18.08
CA GLU A 68 8.70 3.20 -17.56
C GLU A 68 7.35 2.51 -17.56
N ALA A 69 7.33 1.22 -17.88
CA ALA A 69 6.12 0.41 -17.79
C ALA A 69 5.61 0.33 -16.33
N PHE A 70 4.31 0.33 -16.11
CA PHE A 70 3.64 0.32 -14.80
C PHE A 70 3.85 1.56 -13.93
N LYS A 71 4.75 2.47 -14.29
CA LYS A 71 5.12 3.62 -13.48
C LYS A 71 4.63 4.92 -14.11
N GLY A 72 4.14 5.82 -13.28
CA GLY A 72 3.69 7.13 -13.69
C GLY A 72 3.37 8.02 -12.50
N PRO A 73 3.33 9.33 -12.68
CA PRO A 73 3.01 10.28 -11.62
C PRO A 73 1.70 9.97 -10.92
N MET A 74 1.53 10.51 -9.70
CA MET A 74 0.25 10.45 -8.99
C MET A 74 -0.88 10.97 -9.87
N ASN A 75 -2.06 10.37 -9.74
CA ASN A 75 -3.27 10.70 -10.51
C ASN A 75 -3.11 10.56 -12.03
N THR A 76 -2.16 9.74 -12.48
CA THR A 76 -1.95 9.42 -13.89
C THR A 76 -2.17 7.94 -14.12
N LEU A 77 -2.96 7.60 -15.14
CA LEU A 77 -3.19 6.20 -15.50
C LEU A 77 -2.12 5.74 -16.49
N VAL A 78 -1.53 4.59 -16.22
CA VAL A 78 -0.53 3.92 -17.07
C VAL A 78 -1.13 2.61 -17.56
N ASN A 79 -1.25 2.46 -18.88
CA ASN A 79 -1.74 1.24 -19.52
C ASN A 79 -0.58 0.41 -20.05
N ILE A 80 -0.59 -0.88 -19.75
CA ILE A 80 0.32 -1.86 -20.31
C ILE A 80 -0.40 -2.49 -21.51
N GLN A 81 0.15 -2.29 -22.70
CA GLN A 81 -0.53 -2.57 -23.96
C GLN A 81 -0.29 -3.97 -24.51
N GLU A 82 0.59 -4.74 -23.88
CA GLU A 82 0.95 -6.10 -24.24
C GLU A 82 1.38 -6.89 -23.01
N TYR A 83 1.53 -8.21 -23.15
CA TYR A 83 2.05 -9.01 -22.05
C TYR A 83 3.49 -8.62 -21.70
N PRO A 84 3.86 -8.64 -20.41
CA PRO A 84 5.23 -8.41 -20.01
C PRO A 84 6.19 -9.41 -20.69
N PRO A 85 7.37 -8.98 -21.16
CA PRO A 85 8.37 -9.87 -21.70
C PRO A 85 8.93 -10.83 -20.62
N ALA A 86 9.57 -11.91 -21.03
CA ALA A 86 10.05 -12.97 -20.14
C ALA A 86 11.07 -12.50 -19.08
N ASP A 87 11.80 -11.43 -19.36
CA ASP A 87 12.79 -10.82 -18.48
C ASP A 87 12.23 -9.70 -17.59
N PHE A 88 10.92 -9.42 -17.68
CA PHE A 88 10.26 -8.41 -16.86
C PHE A 88 10.28 -8.79 -15.37
N LYS A 89 10.75 -7.85 -14.54
CA LYS A 89 10.88 -8.03 -13.07
C LYS A 89 10.13 -6.97 -12.25
N GLY A 90 9.30 -6.16 -12.91
CA GLY A 90 8.60 -5.05 -12.26
C GLY A 90 7.46 -5.49 -11.33
N VAL A 91 6.85 -6.64 -11.58
CA VAL A 91 5.79 -7.24 -10.76
C VAL A 91 6.05 -8.74 -10.64
N VAL A 92 5.80 -9.29 -9.45
CA VAL A 92 5.94 -10.73 -9.21
C VAL A 92 4.77 -11.46 -9.87
N ARG A 93 5.05 -12.42 -10.75
CA ARG A 93 4.06 -13.31 -11.38
C ARG A 93 2.92 -12.56 -12.09
N PRO A 94 3.21 -11.75 -13.12
CA PRO A 94 2.16 -11.15 -13.94
C PRO A 94 1.32 -12.26 -14.60
N ASN A 95 0.01 -12.03 -14.75
CA ASN A 95 -0.86 -12.96 -15.45
C ASN A 95 -0.76 -12.78 -16.99
N PHE A 96 -1.28 -13.76 -17.73
CA PHE A 96 -1.39 -13.77 -19.19
C PHE A 96 -2.86 -13.82 -19.67
N ASP A 97 -3.79 -13.38 -18.84
CA ASP A 97 -5.22 -13.36 -19.15
C ASP A 97 -5.73 -11.92 -19.33
N THR A 98 -4.99 -10.94 -18.82
CA THR A 98 -5.41 -9.53 -18.83
C THR A 98 -4.24 -8.60 -19.13
N LEU A 99 -4.54 -7.43 -19.69
CA LEU A 99 -3.63 -6.30 -19.75
C LEU A 99 -3.88 -5.35 -18.56
N TYR A 100 -2.81 -4.83 -17.98
CA TYR A 100 -2.87 -4.02 -16.78
C TYR A 100 -3.09 -2.53 -17.06
N SER A 101 -3.77 -1.86 -16.14
CA SER A 101 -3.87 -0.41 -16.04
C SER A 101 -3.59 0.00 -14.60
N SER A 102 -2.59 0.85 -14.36
CA SER A 102 -2.18 1.19 -12.99
C SER A 102 -2.24 2.69 -12.77
N SER A 103 -2.65 3.08 -11.56
CA SER A 103 -2.63 4.49 -11.10
C SER A 103 -2.47 4.55 -9.59
N TRP A 104 -1.61 5.43 -9.13
CA TRP A 104 -1.55 5.84 -7.74
C TRP A 104 -2.37 7.11 -7.56
N LEU A 105 -3.35 7.08 -6.67
CA LEU A 105 -4.25 8.20 -6.41
C LEU A 105 -3.73 9.02 -5.22
N ASP A 106 -3.68 10.32 -5.40
CA ASP A 106 -3.47 11.31 -4.34
C ASP A 106 -4.75 12.13 -4.16
N MET A 107 -5.42 11.89 -3.06
CA MET A 107 -6.66 12.57 -2.65
C MET A 107 -6.43 13.54 -1.48
N THR A 108 -5.19 13.90 -1.19
CA THR A 108 -4.86 14.79 -0.05
C THR A 108 -5.42 16.20 -0.20
N ARG A 109 -5.64 16.66 -1.43
CA ARG A 109 -6.15 17.99 -1.74
C ARG A 109 -7.61 17.97 -2.13
N GLU A 110 -8.00 17.00 -2.93
CA GLU A 110 -9.36 16.89 -3.50
C GLU A 110 -9.63 15.43 -3.91
N PRO A 111 -10.89 15.04 -4.09
CA PRO A 111 -11.26 13.77 -4.68
C PRO A 111 -10.69 13.56 -6.08
N VAL A 112 -10.61 12.31 -6.48
CA VAL A 112 -10.20 11.90 -7.83
C VAL A 112 -11.38 11.25 -8.54
N VAL A 113 -11.55 11.56 -9.81
CA VAL A 113 -12.57 10.95 -10.66
C VAL A 113 -11.93 9.91 -11.56
N ILE A 114 -12.50 8.70 -11.55
CA ILE A 114 -12.15 7.63 -12.49
C ILE A 114 -13.32 7.43 -13.44
N SER A 115 -13.06 7.48 -14.75
CA SER A 115 -14.05 7.17 -15.78
C SER A 115 -13.65 5.93 -16.53
N VAL A 116 -14.62 5.08 -16.82
CA VAL A 116 -14.47 3.87 -17.62
C VAL A 116 -15.40 3.94 -18.84
N PRO A 117 -14.95 3.49 -20.03
CA PRO A 117 -15.82 3.39 -21.20
C PRO A 117 -16.75 2.18 -21.10
N ASP A 118 -17.72 2.08 -21.99
CA ASP A 118 -18.40 0.80 -22.23
C ASP A 118 -17.40 -0.20 -22.78
N THR A 119 -17.26 -1.35 -22.12
CA THR A 119 -16.34 -2.42 -22.51
C THR A 119 -16.99 -3.48 -23.40
N ASP A 120 -18.24 -3.24 -23.80
CA ASP A 120 -19.03 -4.15 -24.67
C ASP A 120 -19.07 -5.59 -24.15
N GLY A 121 -19.35 -5.74 -22.85
CA GLY A 121 -19.40 -7.04 -22.18
C GLY A 121 -18.04 -7.65 -21.83
N ARG A 122 -16.92 -7.07 -22.25
CA ARG A 122 -15.58 -7.56 -21.92
C ARG A 122 -15.30 -7.43 -20.42
N TYR A 123 -14.77 -8.50 -19.84
CA TYR A 123 -14.37 -8.53 -18.44
C TYR A 123 -13.27 -7.51 -18.17
N TYR A 124 -13.47 -6.70 -17.15
CA TYR A 124 -12.49 -5.83 -16.56
C TYR A 124 -12.73 -5.66 -15.07
N LEU A 125 -11.72 -5.22 -14.34
CA LEU A 125 -11.83 -4.77 -12.96
C LEU A 125 -10.78 -3.69 -12.69
N LEU A 126 -11.13 -2.75 -11.80
CA LEU A 126 -10.24 -1.71 -11.29
C LEU A 126 -10.16 -1.83 -9.76
N PRO A 127 -9.51 -2.86 -9.22
CA PRO A 127 -9.35 -2.99 -7.77
C PRO A 127 -8.56 -1.82 -7.22
N MET A 128 -9.05 -1.25 -6.14
CA MET A 128 -8.48 -0.11 -5.43
C MET A 128 -8.02 -0.56 -4.06
N LEU A 129 -6.73 -0.47 -3.81
CA LEU A 129 -6.12 -0.83 -2.55
C LEU A 129 -5.85 0.42 -1.73
N ASP A 130 -6.17 0.38 -0.45
CA ASP A 130 -5.72 1.39 0.50
C ASP A 130 -4.23 1.20 0.86
N MET A 131 -3.68 2.08 1.68
CA MET A 131 -2.28 1.99 2.09
C MET A 131 -1.98 0.84 3.06
N TRP A 132 -3.01 0.14 3.54
CA TRP A 132 -2.89 -1.10 4.32
C TRP A 132 -2.98 -2.36 3.46
N THR A 133 -3.06 -2.22 2.14
CA THR A 133 -3.22 -3.26 1.12
C THR A 133 -4.58 -3.94 1.08
N ASP A 134 -5.58 -3.43 1.78
CA ASP A 134 -6.94 -3.92 1.68
C ASP A 134 -7.61 -3.37 0.41
N VAL A 135 -8.27 -4.24 -0.35
CA VAL A 135 -9.09 -3.85 -1.50
C VAL A 135 -10.41 -3.31 -0.98
N PHE A 136 -10.60 -2.00 -1.01
CA PHE A 136 -11.81 -1.35 -0.53
C PHE A 136 -12.89 -1.17 -1.60
N ALA A 137 -12.54 -1.27 -2.87
CA ALA A 137 -13.47 -1.24 -3.99
C ALA A 137 -12.86 -1.95 -5.21
N SER A 138 -13.70 -2.52 -6.05
CA SER A 138 -13.30 -3.17 -7.30
C SER A 138 -14.35 -2.94 -8.39
N PRO A 139 -14.51 -1.69 -8.91
CA PRO A 139 -15.37 -1.45 -10.06
C PRO A 139 -15.00 -2.35 -11.24
N GLY A 140 -15.97 -2.94 -11.87
CA GLY A 140 -15.74 -3.86 -12.97
C GLY A 140 -16.91 -4.79 -13.25
N TRP A 141 -16.66 -5.77 -14.09
CA TRP A 141 -17.68 -6.69 -14.59
C TRP A 141 -18.59 -7.28 -13.49
N ARG A 142 -17.99 -7.72 -12.39
CA ARG A 142 -18.70 -8.33 -11.27
C ARG A 142 -19.53 -7.34 -10.45
N THR A 143 -19.04 -6.12 -10.23
CA THR A 143 -19.61 -5.19 -9.24
C THR A 143 -20.43 -4.08 -9.86
N THR A 144 -19.95 -3.47 -10.94
CA THR A 144 -20.60 -2.32 -11.58
C THR A 144 -21.03 -2.58 -13.02
N GLY A 145 -20.76 -3.79 -13.54
CA GLY A 145 -21.06 -4.15 -14.91
C GLY A 145 -20.05 -3.60 -15.91
N THR A 146 -20.40 -3.70 -17.20
CA THR A 146 -19.50 -3.41 -18.32
C THR A 146 -19.84 -2.13 -19.06
N LYS A 147 -20.87 -1.41 -18.65
CA LYS A 147 -21.27 -0.12 -19.26
C LYS A 147 -20.33 0.99 -18.79
N ALA A 148 -20.30 2.08 -19.58
CA ALA A 148 -19.57 3.28 -19.18
C ALA A 148 -20.00 3.74 -17.78
N GLY A 149 -19.03 4.15 -16.97
CA GLY A 149 -19.28 4.58 -15.59
C GLY A 149 -18.30 5.65 -15.13
N THR A 150 -18.73 6.40 -14.11
CA THR A 150 -17.91 7.42 -13.46
C THR A 150 -17.90 7.18 -11.96
N PHE A 151 -16.71 7.17 -11.37
CA PHE A 151 -16.49 6.93 -9.95
C PHE A 151 -15.77 8.12 -9.33
N LEU A 152 -16.38 8.72 -8.29
CA LEU A 152 -15.78 9.77 -7.48
C LEU A 152 -15.13 9.13 -6.26
N ILE A 153 -13.80 9.06 -6.27
CA ILE A 153 -13.02 8.49 -5.16
C ILE A 153 -12.70 9.62 -4.20
N THR A 154 -13.17 9.50 -2.96
CA THR A 154 -13.02 10.54 -1.94
C THR A 154 -12.09 10.10 -0.83
N PRO A 155 -11.28 11.01 -0.24
CA PRO A 155 -10.49 10.67 0.94
C PRO A 155 -11.40 10.41 2.15
N PRO A 156 -10.85 9.82 3.24
CA PRO A 156 -11.61 9.56 4.46
C PRO A 156 -12.27 10.82 5.01
N GLY A 157 -13.54 10.68 5.40
CA GLY A 157 -14.29 11.77 6.03
C GLY A 157 -14.58 12.98 5.14
N TRP A 158 -14.29 12.90 3.85
CA TRP A 158 -14.60 13.98 2.93
C TRP A 158 -16.11 14.19 2.79
N ARG A 159 -16.56 15.40 3.05
CA ARG A 159 -17.98 15.78 2.99
C ARG A 159 -18.11 17.03 2.15
N PRO A 160 -18.75 16.94 0.99
CA PRO A 160 -19.17 18.16 0.29
C PRO A 160 -20.30 18.80 1.08
N ASP A 161 -20.23 20.10 1.32
CA ASP A 161 -21.22 20.83 2.11
C ASP A 161 -22.63 20.80 1.50
N LEU A 162 -22.77 20.46 0.20
CA LEU A 162 -24.06 20.42 -0.51
C LEU A 162 -23.99 19.40 -1.68
N ARG A 163 -24.59 18.24 -1.52
CA ARG A 163 -24.55 17.12 -2.49
C ARG A 163 -25.04 17.49 -3.90
N GLU A 164 -26.10 18.26 -4.02
CA GLU A 164 -26.68 18.62 -5.32
C GLU A 164 -25.87 19.71 -6.05
N ARG A 165 -25.48 20.78 -5.36
CA ARG A 165 -24.63 21.84 -5.93
C ARG A 165 -23.27 21.32 -6.37
N PHE A 166 -22.73 20.32 -5.68
CA PHE A 166 -21.41 19.79 -5.97
C PHE A 166 -21.34 19.05 -7.32
N ALA A 167 -22.33 18.19 -7.61
CA ALA A 167 -22.41 17.49 -8.90
C ALA A 167 -22.60 18.47 -10.07
N GLU A 168 -23.38 19.54 -9.87
CA GLU A 168 -23.60 20.59 -10.86
C GLU A 168 -22.35 21.46 -11.06
N GLU A 169 -21.66 21.84 -9.99
CA GLU A 169 -20.45 22.67 -10.05
C GLU A 169 -19.33 21.98 -10.84
N PHE A 170 -19.11 20.68 -10.59
CA PHE A 170 -18.06 19.89 -11.27
C PHE A 170 -18.56 19.17 -12.52
N ARG A 171 -19.82 19.35 -12.92
CA ARG A 171 -20.42 18.72 -14.10
C ARG A 171 -20.28 17.19 -14.12
N LEU A 172 -20.35 16.57 -12.96
CA LEU A 172 -20.32 15.10 -12.85
C LEU A 172 -21.59 14.51 -13.45
N PRO A 173 -21.51 13.34 -14.13
CA PRO A 173 -22.69 12.60 -14.54
C PRO A 173 -23.61 12.30 -13.33
N LYS A 174 -24.94 12.31 -13.55
CA LYS A 174 -25.93 12.10 -12.49
C LYS A 174 -25.82 10.71 -11.81
N ASP A 175 -25.32 9.74 -12.54
CA ASP A 175 -25.09 8.36 -12.12
C ASP A 175 -23.70 8.12 -11.54
N THR A 176 -22.92 9.18 -11.29
CA THR A 176 -21.60 9.06 -10.66
C THR A 176 -21.69 8.36 -9.31
N GLN A 177 -20.96 7.26 -9.18
CA GLN A 177 -20.87 6.50 -7.94
C GLN A 177 -19.77 7.08 -7.05
N ARG A 178 -20.09 7.36 -5.80
CA ARG A 178 -19.11 7.79 -4.80
C ARG A 178 -18.53 6.58 -4.08
N ILE A 179 -17.20 6.53 -4.00
CA ILE A 179 -16.43 5.54 -3.26
C ILE A 179 -15.52 6.28 -2.27
N GLU A 180 -15.71 6.04 -0.97
CA GLU A 180 -14.85 6.62 0.06
C GLU A 180 -13.66 5.68 0.30
N ALA A 181 -12.44 6.19 0.12
CA ALA A 181 -11.21 5.46 0.36
C ALA A 181 -10.86 5.50 1.86
N PRO A 182 -10.33 4.41 2.45
CA PRO A 182 -9.89 4.37 3.84
C PRO A 182 -8.64 5.22 4.11
N THR A 183 -7.85 5.50 3.07
CA THR A 183 -6.62 6.30 3.16
C THR A 183 -6.57 7.35 2.05
N PRO A 184 -5.91 8.52 2.28
CA PRO A 184 -5.79 9.58 1.27
C PRO A 184 -5.00 9.19 0.01
N TYR A 185 -4.11 8.19 0.08
CA TYR A 185 -3.53 7.53 -1.09
C TYR A 185 -4.21 6.19 -1.32
N ALA A 186 -4.31 5.81 -2.57
CA ALA A 186 -4.79 4.49 -2.97
C ALA A 186 -4.06 4.02 -4.24
N TRP A 187 -3.98 2.71 -4.43
CA TRP A 187 -3.40 2.12 -5.62
C TRP A 187 -4.45 1.38 -6.44
N VAL A 188 -4.63 1.77 -7.69
CA VAL A 188 -5.49 1.09 -8.66
C VAL A 188 -4.64 0.14 -9.49
N ILE A 189 -4.99 -1.16 -9.51
CA ILE A 189 -4.32 -2.18 -10.31
C ILE A 189 -5.34 -2.81 -11.26
N GLY A 190 -5.72 -2.05 -12.27
CA GLY A 190 -6.73 -2.45 -13.25
C GLY A 190 -6.28 -3.61 -14.13
N ARG A 191 -7.24 -4.42 -14.55
CA ARG A 191 -7.07 -5.56 -15.45
C ARG A 191 -8.19 -5.57 -16.47
N THR A 192 -7.86 -5.73 -17.74
CA THR A 192 -8.83 -5.89 -18.84
C THR A 192 -8.51 -7.18 -19.57
N LYS A 193 -9.50 -8.08 -19.68
CA LYS A 193 -9.32 -9.39 -20.32
C LYS A 193 -8.80 -9.22 -21.75
N THR A 194 -7.88 -10.10 -22.12
CA THR A 194 -7.37 -10.25 -23.50
C THR A 194 -7.30 -11.73 -23.88
N ASP A 195 -7.56 -12.02 -25.14
CA ASP A 195 -7.39 -13.36 -25.71
C ASP A 195 -6.00 -13.50 -26.41
N GLY A 196 -5.02 -12.69 -25.99
CA GLY A 196 -3.65 -12.71 -26.46
C GLY A 196 -3.32 -11.66 -27.53
N PRO A 197 -2.17 -11.77 -28.20
CA PRO A 197 -1.64 -10.71 -29.06
C PRO A 197 -2.58 -10.25 -30.19
N ALA A 198 -3.39 -11.15 -30.75
CA ALA A 198 -4.36 -10.80 -31.80
C ALA A 198 -5.49 -9.89 -31.31
N ASP A 199 -5.73 -9.84 -29.98
CA ASP A 199 -6.81 -9.07 -29.35
C ASP A 199 -6.30 -7.74 -28.72
N TYR A 200 -4.99 -7.52 -28.66
CA TYR A 200 -4.43 -6.33 -27.99
C TYR A 200 -5.00 -5.02 -28.51
N ALA A 201 -5.21 -4.87 -29.82
CA ALA A 201 -5.74 -3.64 -30.37
C ALA A 201 -7.14 -3.29 -29.82
N ALA A 202 -8.01 -4.29 -29.63
CA ALA A 202 -9.33 -4.11 -29.06
C ALA A 202 -9.25 -3.74 -27.57
N VAL A 203 -8.39 -4.42 -26.80
CA VAL A 203 -8.17 -4.14 -25.38
C VAL A 203 -7.57 -2.75 -25.18
N ASN A 204 -6.55 -2.38 -25.96
CA ASN A 204 -5.89 -1.07 -25.89
C ASN A 204 -6.87 0.08 -26.20
N LYS A 205 -7.83 -0.14 -27.08
CA LYS A 205 -8.91 0.83 -27.35
C LYS A 205 -9.77 1.06 -26.09
N ILE A 206 -10.08 0.01 -25.34
CA ILE A 206 -10.82 0.11 -24.07
C ILE A 206 -9.94 0.83 -23.04
N GLN A 207 -8.68 0.41 -22.87
CA GLN A 207 -7.75 1.04 -21.94
C GLN A 207 -7.54 2.54 -22.21
N ALA A 208 -7.53 2.97 -23.47
CA ALA A 208 -7.45 4.37 -23.84
C ALA A 208 -8.68 5.19 -23.39
N GLY A 209 -9.79 4.52 -23.13
CA GLY A 209 -11.01 5.12 -22.58
C GLY A 209 -11.00 5.29 -21.06
N TYR A 210 -10.12 4.59 -20.33
CA TYR A 210 -9.96 4.81 -18.90
C TYR A 210 -9.32 6.16 -18.63
N LYS A 211 -9.86 6.90 -17.69
CA LYS A 211 -9.33 8.21 -17.31
C LYS A 211 -9.29 8.35 -15.80
N VAL A 212 -8.24 9.01 -15.32
CA VAL A 212 -8.08 9.43 -13.95
C VAL A 212 -7.80 10.93 -13.95
N SER A 213 -8.53 11.68 -13.15
CA SER A 213 -8.30 13.13 -13.04
C SER A 213 -8.67 13.63 -11.63
N PRO A 214 -7.95 14.61 -11.09
CA PRO A 214 -8.47 15.37 -9.96
C PRO A 214 -9.85 15.93 -10.27
N LEU A 215 -10.70 16.05 -9.26
CA LEU A 215 -12.07 16.53 -9.46
C LEU A 215 -12.14 17.89 -10.12
N SER A 216 -11.26 18.82 -9.70
CA SER A 216 -11.17 20.17 -10.28
C SER A 216 -10.80 20.19 -11.76
N GLU A 217 -10.20 19.12 -12.29
CA GLU A 217 -9.81 18.99 -13.70
C GLU A 217 -10.76 18.09 -14.51
N PHE A 218 -11.80 17.55 -13.88
CA PHE A 218 -12.77 16.68 -14.56
C PHE A 218 -13.45 17.41 -15.72
N GLY A 219 -13.53 16.77 -16.89
CA GLY A 219 -14.14 17.32 -18.10
C GLY A 219 -13.32 18.42 -18.81
N LYS A 220 -12.15 18.77 -18.28
CA LYS A 220 -11.23 19.71 -18.92
C LYS A 220 -10.21 18.99 -19.81
N THR A 221 -9.59 19.75 -20.72
CA THR A 221 -8.44 19.23 -21.49
C THR A 221 -7.30 18.89 -20.52
N PRO A 222 -6.76 17.66 -20.56
CA PRO A 222 -5.65 17.28 -19.69
C PRO A 222 -4.45 18.20 -19.90
N LYS A 223 -3.86 18.65 -18.80
CA LYS A 223 -2.60 19.39 -18.81
C LYS A 223 -1.42 18.41 -18.71
N PRO A 224 -0.26 18.76 -19.27
CA PRO A 224 0.96 18.00 -19.01
C PRO A 224 1.22 17.89 -17.51
N VAL A 225 1.53 16.69 -17.05
CA VAL A 225 1.90 16.47 -15.64
C VAL A 225 3.38 16.77 -15.50
N GLU A 226 3.70 17.82 -14.77
CA GLU A 226 5.08 18.11 -14.38
C GLU A 226 5.46 17.28 -13.16
N VAL A 227 6.56 16.56 -13.25
CA VAL A 227 7.09 15.75 -12.16
C VAL A 227 8.41 16.31 -11.68
N LYS A 228 8.48 16.59 -10.40
CA LYS A 228 9.75 16.86 -9.74
C LYS A 228 10.31 15.52 -9.24
N ILE A 229 11.31 15.01 -9.94
CA ILE A 229 12.02 13.79 -9.54
C ILE A 229 12.74 14.05 -8.19
N ASP A 230 12.47 13.19 -7.21
CA ASP A 230 13.12 13.20 -5.91
C ASP A 230 14.37 12.28 -5.96
N PRO A 231 15.59 12.83 -5.94
CA PRO A 231 16.80 12.04 -6.00
C PRO A 231 17.06 11.21 -4.73
N SER A 232 16.35 11.46 -3.65
CA SER A 232 16.50 10.70 -2.40
C SER A 232 15.80 9.35 -2.45
N VAL A 233 14.91 9.12 -3.43
CA VAL A 233 14.22 7.84 -3.61
C VAL A 233 15.17 6.82 -4.22
N ASP A 234 15.39 5.71 -3.51
CA ASP A 234 16.13 4.58 -4.05
C ASP A 234 15.30 3.89 -5.15
N MET A 235 15.64 4.19 -6.40
CA MET A 235 15.00 3.65 -7.59
C MET A 235 15.56 2.29 -8.02
N LYS A 236 16.63 1.79 -7.39
CA LYS A 236 17.37 0.58 -7.80
C LYS A 236 17.00 -0.64 -6.96
N THR A 237 16.96 -0.48 -5.65
CA THR A 237 16.64 -1.58 -4.73
C THR A 237 15.13 -1.84 -4.75
N PRO A 238 14.67 -3.07 -5.04
CA PRO A 238 13.24 -3.37 -5.01
C PRO A 238 12.59 -2.99 -3.67
N PRO A 239 11.36 -2.43 -3.65
CA PRO A 239 10.70 -2.00 -2.40
C PRO A 239 10.65 -3.09 -1.33
N LYS A 240 10.35 -4.33 -1.72
CA LYS A 240 10.40 -5.49 -0.81
C LYS A 240 11.76 -5.63 -0.13
N THR A 241 12.84 -5.56 -0.90
CA THR A 241 14.20 -5.69 -0.37
C THR A 241 14.51 -4.53 0.58
N GLN A 242 14.11 -3.31 0.25
CA GLN A 242 14.28 -2.16 1.13
C GLN A 242 13.59 -2.40 2.49
N VAL A 243 12.32 -2.85 2.49
CA VAL A 243 11.59 -3.14 3.74
C VAL A 243 12.26 -4.27 4.52
N ASP A 244 12.58 -5.38 3.85
CA ASP A 244 13.12 -6.59 4.48
C ASP A 244 14.49 -6.37 5.13
N THR A 245 15.28 -5.42 4.62
CA THR A 245 16.64 -5.16 5.08
C THR A 245 16.78 -3.93 5.99
N MET A 246 15.68 -3.22 6.26
CA MET A 246 15.69 -2.08 7.19
C MET A 246 16.10 -2.52 8.59
N THR A 247 16.96 -1.74 9.23
CA THR A 247 17.22 -1.87 10.67
C THR A 247 15.97 -1.48 11.46
N ALA A 248 15.83 -2.00 12.67
CA ALA A 248 14.72 -1.64 13.56
C ALA A 248 14.59 -0.12 13.76
N GLY A 249 15.71 0.57 13.97
CA GLY A 249 15.72 2.01 14.14
C GLY A 249 15.13 2.76 12.95
N VAL A 250 15.52 2.40 11.72
CA VAL A 250 14.98 3.01 10.49
C VAL A 250 13.51 2.64 10.30
N TYR A 251 13.17 1.37 10.45
CA TYR A 251 11.80 0.89 10.26
C TYR A 251 10.80 1.55 11.18
N PHE A 252 11.07 1.52 12.50
CA PHE A 252 10.17 2.08 13.51
C PHE A 252 10.22 3.62 13.58
N ALA A 253 11.25 4.26 13.07
CA ALA A 253 11.23 5.71 12.88
C ALA A 253 10.31 6.12 11.71
N HIS A 254 10.29 5.33 10.62
CA HIS A 254 9.51 5.66 9.43
C HIS A 254 8.03 5.27 9.54
N ALA A 255 7.73 4.07 10.03
CA ALA A 255 6.38 3.52 10.00
C ALA A 255 5.32 4.35 10.74
N PRO A 256 5.54 4.85 11.99
CA PRO A 256 4.58 5.70 12.67
C PRO A 256 4.34 7.06 12.00
N GLU A 257 5.34 7.58 11.26
CA GLU A 257 5.21 8.82 10.50
C GLU A 257 4.15 8.71 9.40
N LEU A 258 4.02 7.52 8.78
CA LEU A 258 3.02 7.27 7.74
C LEU A 258 1.59 7.42 8.27
N LEU A 259 1.37 7.21 9.57
CA LEU A 259 0.06 7.34 10.19
C LEU A 259 -0.36 8.81 10.43
N LYS A 260 0.51 9.77 10.15
CA LYS A 260 0.13 11.20 10.08
C LYS A 260 -0.83 11.46 8.93
N LEU A 261 -0.66 10.70 7.84
CA LEU A 261 -1.47 10.84 6.64
C LEU A 261 -2.48 9.69 6.48
N HIS A 262 -2.08 8.48 6.83
CA HIS A 262 -2.86 7.26 6.59
C HIS A 262 -3.38 6.70 7.91
N PRO A 263 -4.66 6.92 8.26
CA PRO A 263 -5.19 6.46 9.53
C PRO A 263 -5.23 4.91 9.59
N PRO A 264 -5.10 4.32 10.78
CA PRO A 264 -5.42 2.92 11.02
C PRO A 264 -6.89 2.62 10.71
N HIS A 265 -7.21 1.37 10.39
CA HIS A 265 -8.60 0.93 10.36
C HIS A 265 -9.21 0.95 11.78
N LEU A 266 -10.53 1.10 11.88
CA LEU A 266 -11.20 1.12 13.18
C LEU A 266 -10.98 -0.17 13.98
N THR A 267 -10.81 -1.29 13.29
CA THR A 267 -10.53 -2.61 13.88
C THR A 267 -9.13 -2.75 14.45
N ASP A 268 -8.22 -1.80 14.19
CA ASP A 268 -6.82 -1.87 14.62
C ASP A 268 -6.58 -1.29 16.03
N GLN A 269 -7.63 -0.79 16.70
CA GLN A 269 -7.48 -0.20 18.04
C GLN A 269 -6.77 -1.11 19.07
N PRO A 270 -6.96 -2.44 19.07
CA PRO A 270 -6.24 -3.30 20.01
C PRO A 270 -4.72 -3.29 19.78
N ILE A 271 -4.24 -3.40 18.53
CA ILE A 271 -2.79 -3.37 18.25
C ILE A 271 -2.22 -1.97 18.52
N ILE A 272 -2.96 -0.90 18.23
CA ILE A 272 -2.57 0.47 18.55
C ILE A 272 -2.38 0.64 20.08
N ALA A 273 -3.28 0.09 20.88
CA ALA A 273 -3.16 0.15 22.35
C ALA A 273 -1.92 -0.64 22.84
N GLN A 274 -1.61 -1.77 22.24
CA GLN A 274 -0.38 -2.53 22.56
C GLN A 274 0.89 -1.77 22.17
N MET A 275 0.94 -1.19 20.96
CA MET A 275 2.11 -0.44 20.49
C MET A 275 2.43 0.76 21.37
N LYS A 276 1.43 1.42 21.96
CA LYS A 276 1.65 2.50 22.93
C LYS A 276 2.46 2.06 24.15
N ARG A 277 2.37 0.79 24.56
CA ARG A 277 3.11 0.23 25.69
C ARG A 277 4.64 0.18 25.44
N ILE A 278 5.06 0.15 24.18
CA ILE A 278 6.46 0.22 23.76
C ILE A 278 6.82 1.61 23.23
N GLY A 279 5.99 2.63 23.44
CA GLY A 279 6.24 4.02 23.06
C GLY A 279 5.89 4.39 21.63
N ILE A 280 5.29 3.49 20.83
CA ILE A 280 4.83 3.79 19.48
C ILE A 280 3.40 4.32 19.52
N GLU A 281 3.22 5.58 19.12
CA GLU A 281 1.92 6.20 18.98
C GLU A 281 1.67 6.64 17.53
N PRO A 282 0.48 6.33 16.97
CA PRO A 282 0.13 6.73 15.61
C PRO A 282 0.30 8.23 15.37
N GLY A 283 0.94 8.58 14.28
CA GLY A 283 1.13 9.97 13.86
C GLY A 283 2.13 10.76 14.70
N LYS A 284 2.82 10.13 15.65
CA LYS A 284 3.92 10.74 16.38
C LYS A 284 5.26 10.19 15.89
N SER A 285 6.26 11.06 15.88
CA SER A 285 7.64 10.64 15.56
C SER A 285 8.15 9.70 16.64
N PHE A 286 8.82 8.64 16.23
CA PHE A 286 9.38 7.63 17.12
C PHE A 286 10.89 7.52 16.94
N ASP A 287 11.61 7.46 18.06
CA ASP A 287 13.06 7.28 18.09
C ASP A 287 13.41 6.16 19.08
N ILE A 288 13.86 5.04 18.55
CA ILE A 288 14.24 3.85 19.33
C ILE A 288 15.39 4.14 20.32
N GLY A 289 16.24 5.12 20.04
CA GLY A 289 17.32 5.53 20.92
C GLY A 289 16.87 6.33 22.17
N ARG A 290 15.59 6.67 22.25
CA ARG A 290 15.02 7.52 23.32
C ARG A 290 14.00 6.82 24.21
N ILE A 291 13.84 5.51 24.06
CA ILE A 291 12.93 4.68 24.85
C ILE A 291 13.69 3.91 25.93
N ASP A 292 12.93 3.23 26.80
CA ASP A 292 13.51 2.35 27.82
C ASP A 292 14.48 1.34 27.21
N PRO A 293 15.70 1.14 27.77
CA PRO A 293 16.71 0.23 27.22
C PRO A 293 16.25 -1.25 27.13
N VAL A 294 15.30 -1.70 27.96
CA VAL A 294 14.72 -3.03 27.88
C VAL A 294 13.88 -3.17 26.63
N VAL A 295 13.05 -2.16 26.35
CA VAL A 295 12.21 -2.08 25.15
C VAL A 295 13.06 -1.91 23.89
N GLN A 296 14.10 -1.05 23.94
CA GLN A 296 15.03 -0.86 22.84
C GLN A 296 15.65 -2.18 22.38
N ARG A 297 16.23 -2.96 23.31
CA ARG A 297 16.82 -4.28 22.99
C ARG A 297 15.79 -5.25 22.41
N ALA A 298 14.57 -5.23 22.90
CA ALA A 298 13.49 -6.04 22.38
C ALA A 298 13.12 -5.67 20.93
N MET A 299 13.08 -4.39 20.63
CA MET A 299 12.74 -3.89 19.29
C MET A 299 13.86 -4.11 18.27
N GLU A 300 15.12 -4.07 18.66
CA GLU A 300 16.26 -4.29 17.76
C GLU A 300 16.21 -5.65 17.04
N THR A 301 15.67 -6.69 17.68
CA THR A 301 15.54 -8.03 17.09
C THR A 301 14.21 -8.26 16.38
N ALA A 302 13.21 -7.39 16.59
CA ALA A 302 11.84 -7.59 16.10
C ALA A 302 11.74 -7.79 14.57
N PRO A 303 12.46 -7.05 13.71
CA PRO A 303 12.40 -7.29 12.26
C PRO A 303 12.81 -8.71 11.87
N GLN A 304 13.91 -9.21 12.44
CA GLN A 304 14.40 -10.56 12.15
C GLN A 304 13.43 -11.64 12.66
N ASP A 305 12.87 -11.45 13.86
CA ASP A 305 11.93 -12.39 14.45
C ASP A 305 10.61 -12.43 13.68
N ALA A 306 10.11 -11.27 13.25
CA ALA A 306 8.93 -11.18 12.41
C ALA A 306 9.15 -11.85 11.04
N GLN A 307 10.31 -11.64 10.41
CA GLN A 307 10.65 -12.30 9.14
C GLN A 307 10.71 -13.83 9.29
N LYS A 308 11.28 -14.34 10.40
CA LYS A 308 11.27 -15.78 10.71
C LYS A 308 9.84 -16.32 10.90
N LEU A 309 8.99 -15.55 11.59
CA LEU A 309 7.58 -15.91 11.81
C LEU A 309 6.80 -15.93 10.49
N MET A 310 7.02 -14.94 9.62
CA MET A 310 6.44 -14.91 8.29
C MET A 310 6.86 -16.15 7.48
N ALA A 311 8.16 -16.43 7.41
CA ALA A 311 8.70 -17.60 6.70
C ALA A 311 8.15 -18.92 7.24
N TRP A 312 8.09 -19.08 8.55
CA TRP A 312 7.52 -20.25 9.21
C TRP A 312 6.04 -20.46 8.87
N LYS A 313 5.27 -19.36 8.73
CA LYS A 313 3.83 -19.43 8.48
C LYS A 313 3.50 -19.76 7.02
N VAL A 314 4.34 -19.38 6.05
CA VAL A 314 4.08 -19.52 4.60
C VAL A 314 3.58 -20.92 4.21
N PRO A 315 4.21 -22.06 4.62
CA PRO A 315 3.75 -23.39 4.20
C PRO A 315 2.33 -23.75 4.65
N THR A 316 1.84 -23.11 5.71
CA THR A 316 0.51 -23.38 6.30
C THR A 316 -0.49 -22.24 6.07
N LEU A 317 -0.13 -21.25 5.24
CA LEU A 317 -0.97 -20.10 4.98
C LEU A 317 -2.16 -20.47 4.10
N ALA A 318 -1.94 -21.33 3.13
CA ALA A 318 -2.94 -21.80 2.18
C ALA A 318 -3.50 -23.17 2.56
N ARG A 319 -4.76 -23.41 2.24
CA ARG A 319 -5.32 -24.76 2.25
C ARG A 319 -4.74 -25.54 1.09
N VAL A 320 -4.25 -26.74 1.35
CA VAL A 320 -3.69 -27.63 0.33
C VAL A 320 -4.68 -28.74 0.00
N ALA A 321 -4.93 -28.95 -1.28
CA ALA A 321 -5.70 -30.08 -1.80
C ALA A 321 -5.03 -30.57 -3.10
N ASN A 322 -4.86 -31.87 -3.25
CA ASN A 322 -4.22 -32.51 -4.42
C ASN A 322 -2.86 -31.89 -4.77
N GLY A 323 -2.05 -31.50 -3.77
CA GLY A 323 -0.75 -30.86 -3.97
C GLY A 323 -0.81 -29.35 -4.32
N TRP A 324 -2.00 -28.78 -4.48
CA TRP A 324 -2.20 -27.37 -4.78
C TRP A 324 -2.56 -26.58 -3.51
N GLY A 325 -1.80 -25.54 -3.24
CA GLY A 325 -2.12 -24.56 -2.20
C GLY A 325 -2.98 -23.44 -2.75
N MET A 326 -4.05 -23.08 -2.04
CA MET A 326 -4.94 -22.01 -2.44
C MET A 326 -5.43 -21.21 -1.24
N ASN A 327 -5.25 -19.90 -1.30
CA ASN A 327 -5.81 -18.96 -0.33
C ASN A 327 -7.20 -18.53 -0.81
N THR A 328 -8.25 -19.01 -0.15
CA THR A 328 -9.65 -18.74 -0.50
C THR A 328 -10.41 -17.96 0.58
N ASP A 329 -9.72 -17.56 1.64
CA ASP A 329 -10.26 -16.76 2.73
C ASP A 329 -9.36 -15.58 3.03
N THR A 330 -9.89 -14.50 3.54
CA THR A 330 -9.12 -13.31 3.94
C THR A 330 -8.03 -12.89 2.94
N MET A 331 -8.32 -12.92 1.64
CA MET A 331 -7.46 -12.40 0.58
C MET A 331 -8.00 -11.08 0.07
N GLY A 332 -7.11 -10.11 -0.13
CA GLY A 332 -7.46 -8.76 -0.55
C GLY A 332 -8.11 -7.91 0.55
N VAL A 333 -8.72 -8.54 1.56
CA VAL A 333 -9.20 -7.90 2.80
C VAL A 333 -8.83 -8.82 3.95
N TYR A 334 -8.02 -8.35 4.89
CA TYR A 334 -7.35 -9.21 5.88
C TYR A 334 -7.88 -9.06 7.30
N GLY A 335 -8.64 -7.99 7.59
CA GLY A 335 -9.09 -7.68 8.95
C GLY A 335 -7.89 -7.56 9.90
N ASN A 336 -7.96 -8.22 11.05
CA ASN A 336 -6.88 -8.20 12.05
C ASN A 336 -5.86 -9.36 11.87
N TYR A 337 -5.88 -10.04 10.74
CA TYR A 337 -4.88 -11.09 10.46
C TYR A 337 -3.59 -10.47 9.93
N TYR A 338 -2.92 -9.67 10.78
CA TYR A 338 -1.73 -8.90 10.42
C TYR A 338 -0.60 -9.74 9.86
N LEU A 339 -0.37 -10.95 10.41
CA LEU A 339 0.64 -11.86 9.90
C LEU A 339 0.37 -12.25 8.43
N LYS A 340 -0.87 -12.59 8.09
CA LYS A 340 -1.23 -12.92 6.70
C LYS A 340 -1.11 -11.69 5.79
N ARG A 341 -1.61 -10.53 6.24
CA ARG A 341 -1.50 -9.26 5.51
C ARG A 341 -0.03 -8.95 5.19
N ALA A 342 0.87 -9.07 6.17
CA ALA A 342 2.32 -8.86 5.98
C ALA A 342 2.93 -9.86 4.98
N ILE A 343 2.61 -11.15 5.09
CA ILE A 343 3.10 -12.18 4.16
C ILE A 343 2.63 -11.90 2.73
N ILE A 344 1.36 -11.56 2.54
CA ILE A 344 0.84 -11.25 1.20
C ILE A 344 1.46 -9.96 0.67
N ALA A 345 1.63 -8.93 1.49
CA ALA A 345 2.35 -7.71 1.09
C ALA A 345 3.79 -8.02 0.67
N GLN A 346 4.47 -8.98 1.32
CA GLN A 346 5.83 -9.38 0.98
C GLN A 346 5.93 -10.23 -0.30
N GLN A 347 4.95 -11.12 -0.54
CA GLN A 347 5.08 -12.15 -1.57
C GLN A 347 4.16 -11.96 -2.79
N GLY A 348 3.14 -11.13 -2.66
CA GLY A 348 2.13 -10.89 -3.69
C GLY A 348 1.40 -9.57 -3.49
N LEU A 349 2.16 -8.47 -3.30
CA LEU A 349 1.60 -7.12 -3.15
C LEU A 349 0.60 -6.82 -4.28
N GLY A 350 -0.58 -6.34 -3.91
CA GLY A 350 -1.64 -6.05 -4.87
C GLY A 350 -2.59 -7.23 -5.15
N ALA A 351 -2.66 -8.19 -4.24
CA ALA A 351 -3.60 -9.31 -4.35
C ALA A 351 -5.06 -8.83 -4.35
N ASN A 352 -5.88 -9.45 -5.20
CA ASN A 352 -7.32 -9.19 -5.27
C ASN A 352 -8.09 -9.98 -4.21
N VAL A 353 -9.35 -9.59 -4.02
CA VAL A 353 -10.33 -10.42 -3.30
C VAL A 353 -10.61 -11.71 -4.07
N VAL A 354 -11.02 -12.76 -3.35
CA VAL A 354 -11.21 -14.11 -3.93
C VAL A 354 -12.29 -14.15 -5.01
N GLU A 355 -13.26 -13.26 -4.93
CA GLU A 355 -14.34 -13.13 -5.92
C GLU A 355 -13.85 -12.62 -7.28
N ASP A 356 -12.70 -11.96 -7.32
CA ASP A 356 -12.09 -11.39 -8.54
C ASP A 356 -10.91 -12.21 -9.04
N ALA A 357 -10.16 -12.87 -8.15
CA ALA A 357 -9.03 -13.73 -8.54
C ALA A 357 -8.64 -14.72 -7.44
N ILE A 358 -8.36 -15.93 -7.84
CA ILE A 358 -7.77 -16.97 -7.00
C ILE A 358 -6.37 -17.31 -7.51
N TYR A 359 -5.50 -17.77 -6.61
CA TYR A 359 -4.10 -18.03 -6.90
C TYR A 359 -3.74 -19.47 -6.49
N PRO A 360 -4.11 -20.49 -7.30
CA PRO A 360 -3.67 -21.86 -7.07
C PRO A 360 -2.15 -21.95 -7.26
N LEU A 361 -1.44 -22.46 -6.27
CA LEU A 361 0.00 -22.59 -6.30
C LEU A 361 0.40 -24.04 -6.10
N ASN A 362 1.16 -24.57 -7.05
CA ASN A 362 1.86 -25.85 -6.92
C ASN A 362 3.38 -25.60 -6.94
N ILE A 363 4.11 -26.21 -6.01
CA ILE A 363 5.55 -26.03 -5.85
C ILE A 363 6.33 -27.35 -5.99
N ALA A 364 5.64 -28.47 -6.15
CA ALA A 364 6.26 -29.80 -6.23
C ALA A 364 5.53 -30.68 -7.24
N ASP A 365 6.25 -31.67 -7.77
CA ASP A 365 5.68 -32.72 -8.60
C ASP A 365 4.91 -33.77 -7.78
N GLU A 366 4.33 -34.76 -8.44
CA GLU A 366 3.57 -35.85 -7.80
C GLU A 366 4.38 -36.64 -6.78
N SER A 367 5.69 -36.70 -6.92
CA SER A 367 6.60 -37.36 -5.97
C SER A 367 6.98 -36.47 -4.77
N GLY A 368 6.53 -35.20 -4.76
CA GLY A 368 6.88 -34.20 -3.73
C GLY A 368 8.22 -33.52 -3.99
N LYS A 369 8.86 -33.74 -5.13
CA LYS A 369 10.10 -33.06 -5.52
C LYS A 369 9.79 -31.62 -5.97
N PRO A 370 10.55 -30.63 -5.50
CA PRO A 370 10.36 -29.25 -5.95
C PRO A 370 10.41 -29.14 -7.48
N LEU A 371 9.54 -28.29 -8.05
CA LEU A 371 9.55 -28.02 -9.48
C LEU A 371 10.84 -27.31 -9.88
N ASP A 372 11.46 -27.77 -10.98
CA ASP A 372 12.68 -27.24 -11.54
C ASP A 372 12.42 -26.86 -13.01
N GLY A 373 12.68 -25.61 -13.38
CA GLY A 373 12.47 -25.09 -14.73
C GLY A 373 13.28 -25.80 -15.82
N ALA A 374 14.28 -26.62 -15.47
CA ALA A 374 15.00 -27.47 -16.41
C ALA A 374 14.19 -28.69 -16.87
N ASN A 375 13.09 -29.03 -16.18
CA ASN A 375 12.23 -30.16 -16.49
C ASN A 375 10.97 -29.72 -17.23
N LYS A 376 10.36 -30.67 -17.97
CA LYS A 376 9.05 -30.51 -18.56
C LYS A 376 8.02 -31.17 -17.65
N TYR A 377 6.93 -30.45 -17.38
CA TYR A 377 5.83 -30.91 -16.55
C TYR A 377 4.53 -30.93 -17.35
N THR A 378 3.64 -31.84 -17.02
CA THR A 378 2.29 -31.93 -17.60
C THR A 378 1.27 -31.78 -16.48
N ILE A 379 0.30 -30.92 -16.67
CA ILE A 379 -0.88 -30.81 -15.80
C ILE A 379 -2.03 -31.44 -16.57
N THR A 380 -2.71 -32.40 -15.94
CA THR A 380 -3.87 -33.07 -16.54
C THR A 380 -5.11 -32.71 -15.75
N PHE A 381 -6.12 -32.24 -16.45
CA PHE A 381 -7.46 -32.00 -15.89
C PHE A 381 -8.42 -33.04 -16.43
N GLU A 382 -9.26 -33.59 -15.57
CA GLU A 382 -10.35 -34.43 -16.00
C GLU A 382 -11.36 -33.62 -16.81
N LYS A 383 -12.09 -34.30 -17.70
CA LYS A 383 -13.11 -33.65 -18.52
C LYS A 383 -14.16 -32.99 -17.63
N GLY A 384 -14.32 -31.67 -17.76
CA GLY A 384 -15.24 -30.88 -16.95
C GLY A 384 -14.69 -30.44 -15.58
N ALA A 385 -13.40 -30.69 -15.27
CA ALA A 385 -12.75 -30.23 -14.04
C ALA A 385 -12.27 -28.77 -14.10
N THR A 386 -12.27 -28.17 -15.29
CA THR A 386 -11.97 -26.75 -15.52
C THR A 386 -13.23 -26.04 -15.98
N PRO A 387 -13.43 -24.76 -15.59
CA PRO A 387 -14.55 -23.97 -16.05
C PRO A 387 -14.54 -23.72 -17.55
#